data_e1cb69918e298db9cc6cf35742512d1c
#
_entry.id   e1cb69918e298db9cc6cf35742512d1c
#
_cell.length_a   1.000
_cell.length_b   1.000
_cell.length_c   1.000
_cell.angle_alpha   90.00
_cell.angle_beta   90.00
_cell.angle_gamma   90.00
#
_symmetry.space_group_name_H-M   'P 1'
#
loop_
_entity.id
_entity.type
_entity.pdbx_description
1 polymer ?
#
loop_
_entity_poly.entity_id
_entity_poly.type
_entity_poly.pdbx_seq_one_letter_code
_entity_poly.pdbx_strand_id
1 'polypeptide(L)'
;MVIIYTKLFDETLEYAISELSTYVSRMSDYKIVPTVKHASVMPKENIEGAVRLGLLSEFGLERDGEGDNEVDDIIDIDINGLTGYIAGSNQRSILMGIYRYCYSLGCRYIRPGADGDYVPKADVMNHSFKMRKKADQPFRGECSEGAISYEHMRDTVYWLPKIGMNMYMIEGLVPYTYMHKWYGHVGNDKLRIKGQVTDYDMLEPYMDLLEKDIKRTGIQLHTLGHAWMFEKLGVRHECPKIEQEKLSKLTDEQKSYLALKDGVRGSKGSTFFTQFCLSNPKARKLLVDFMVEYIEKRPHVDFVHAWLADSINNNCECEECQKKLPSDWYVILLNEIDAALTEK
;
A
#
# COMPACT_ATOMS: atom_id res chain seq x y z
N MET A 1 -26.64 20.83 -6.19
CA MET A 1 -26.27 19.78 -5.21
C MET A 1 -25.30 20.38 -4.21
N VAL A 2 -25.50 20.11 -2.92
CA VAL A 2 -24.56 20.47 -1.85
C VAL A 2 -23.96 19.18 -1.29
N ILE A 3 -22.65 19.14 -1.09
CA ILE A 3 -21.97 18.07 -0.38
C ILE A 3 -21.73 18.55 1.04
N ILE A 4 -22.25 17.84 2.05
CA ILE A 4 -22.10 18.18 3.47
C ILE A 4 -21.20 17.16 4.13
N TYR A 5 -20.21 17.64 4.90
CA TYR A 5 -19.25 16.81 5.65
C TYR A 5 -18.93 17.47 7.01
N THR A 6 -18.34 16.71 7.92
CA THR A 6 -18.06 17.18 9.30
C THR A 6 -16.59 17.19 9.67
N LYS A 7 -15.79 16.24 9.16
CA LYS A 7 -14.38 16.10 9.53
C LYS A 7 -13.50 17.03 8.68
N LEU A 8 -12.81 17.95 9.33
CA LEU A 8 -11.80 18.83 8.69
C LEU A 8 -10.43 18.17 8.68
N PHE A 9 -9.58 18.60 7.74
CA PHE A 9 -8.18 18.19 7.62
C PHE A 9 -7.98 16.68 7.47
N ASP A 10 -8.90 16.03 6.77
CA ASP A 10 -8.79 14.61 6.41
C ASP A 10 -8.58 14.49 4.90
N GLU A 11 -7.36 14.15 4.51
CA GLU A 11 -6.95 14.11 3.09
C GLU A 11 -7.79 13.12 2.27
N THR A 12 -8.17 11.98 2.86
CA THR A 12 -8.98 10.97 2.17
C THR A 12 -10.41 11.46 1.95
N LEU A 13 -11.00 12.10 2.96
CA LEU A 13 -12.36 12.64 2.84
C LEU A 13 -12.40 13.84 1.87
N GLU A 14 -11.38 14.71 1.91
CA GLU A 14 -11.25 15.82 0.96
C GLU A 14 -11.11 15.29 -0.48
N TYR A 15 -10.33 14.24 -0.67
CA TYR A 15 -10.23 13.58 -1.97
C TYR A 15 -11.57 12.95 -2.38
N ALA A 16 -12.27 12.26 -1.49
CA ALA A 16 -13.58 11.69 -1.73
C ALA A 16 -14.61 12.75 -2.17
N ILE A 17 -14.64 13.91 -1.50
CA ILE A 17 -15.48 15.06 -1.87
C ILE A 17 -15.17 15.57 -3.28
N SER A 18 -13.87 15.68 -3.59
CA SER A 18 -13.39 16.09 -4.91
C SER A 18 -13.82 15.11 -6.01
N GLU A 19 -13.72 13.81 -5.74
CA GLU A 19 -14.14 12.76 -6.68
C GLU A 19 -15.66 12.80 -6.92
N LEU A 20 -16.48 12.87 -5.87
CA LEU A 20 -17.93 12.98 -6.02
C LEU A 20 -18.31 14.22 -6.85
N SER A 21 -17.67 15.36 -6.56
CA SER A 21 -17.91 16.60 -7.31
C SER A 21 -17.55 16.45 -8.79
N THR A 22 -16.42 15.86 -9.07
CA THR A 22 -15.91 15.65 -10.44
C THR A 22 -16.81 14.71 -11.23
N TYR A 23 -17.17 13.56 -10.66
CA TYR A 23 -18.02 12.59 -11.37
C TYR A 23 -19.42 13.09 -11.61
N VAL A 24 -20.05 13.73 -10.61
CA VAL A 24 -21.41 14.33 -10.77
C VAL A 24 -21.39 15.43 -11.82
N SER A 25 -20.39 16.30 -11.81
CA SER A 25 -20.25 17.35 -12.83
C SER A 25 -20.11 16.77 -14.24
N ARG A 26 -19.24 15.80 -14.43
CA ARG A 26 -19.02 15.14 -15.73
C ARG A 26 -20.26 14.40 -16.22
N MET A 27 -20.90 13.59 -15.36
CA MET A 27 -22.10 12.83 -15.71
C MET A 27 -23.28 13.72 -16.08
N SER A 28 -23.43 14.88 -15.41
CA SER A 28 -24.50 15.85 -15.69
C SER A 28 -24.18 16.79 -16.85
N ASP A 29 -23.05 16.59 -17.56
CA ASP A 29 -22.58 17.52 -18.60
C ASP A 29 -22.41 18.96 -18.05
N TYR A 30 -21.87 19.06 -16.80
CA TYR A 30 -21.66 20.28 -16.03
C TYR A 30 -22.92 21.11 -15.73
N LYS A 31 -24.11 20.53 -15.87
CA LYS A 31 -25.36 21.16 -15.44
C LYS A 31 -25.51 21.19 -13.92
N ILE A 32 -24.84 20.24 -13.24
CA ILE A 32 -24.76 20.16 -11.77
C ILE A 32 -23.28 20.29 -11.40
N VAL A 33 -22.91 21.40 -10.77
CA VAL A 33 -21.60 21.61 -10.17
C VAL A 33 -21.81 21.63 -8.66
N PRO A 34 -21.41 20.58 -7.93
CA PRO A 34 -21.60 20.53 -6.48
C PRO A 34 -20.88 21.66 -5.75
N THR A 35 -21.50 22.19 -4.71
CA THR A 35 -20.87 23.07 -3.72
C THR A 35 -20.61 22.27 -2.46
N VAL A 36 -19.60 22.65 -1.69
CA VAL A 36 -19.15 21.92 -0.50
C VAL A 36 -19.44 22.74 0.75
N LYS A 37 -20.00 22.12 1.79
CA LYS A 37 -20.33 22.76 3.04
C LYS A 37 -19.85 21.93 4.23
N HIS A 38 -19.04 22.52 5.06
CA HIS A 38 -18.69 21.95 6.36
C HIS A 38 -19.82 22.18 7.37
N ALA A 39 -20.13 21.16 8.19
CA ALA A 39 -21.05 21.25 9.32
C ALA A 39 -20.34 20.75 10.59
N SER A 40 -20.55 21.43 11.71
CA SER A 40 -19.95 21.03 13.01
C SER A 40 -20.51 19.70 13.53
N VAL A 41 -21.73 19.36 13.12
CA VAL A 41 -22.38 18.07 13.43
C VAL A 41 -23.15 17.63 12.19
N MET A 42 -23.13 16.32 11.91
CA MET A 42 -23.87 15.74 10.79
C MET A 42 -25.38 15.95 10.98
N PRO A 43 -26.08 16.60 10.02
CA PRO A 43 -27.53 16.74 10.08
C PRO A 43 -28.20 15.35 10.13
N LYS A 44 -29.15 15.15 11.07
CA LYS A 44 -29.83 13.87 11.22
C LYS A 44 -30.83 13.60 10.08
N GLU A 45 -31.51 14.64 9.63
CA GLU A 45 -32.52 14.53 8.56
C GLU A 45 -31.92 14.81 7.19
N ASN A 46 -32.57 14.26 6.16
CA ASN A 46 -32.23 14.58 4.77
C ASN A 46 -32.51 16.05 4.49
N ILE A 47 -31.57 16.68 3.84
CA ILE A 47 -31.69 18.07 3.35
C ILE A 47 -31.86 17.98 1.84
N GLU A 48 -32.98 18.56 1.32
CA GLU A 48 -33.24 18.56 -0.11
C GLU A 48 -32.09 19.17 -0.91
N GLY A 49 -31.65 18.47 -1.94
CA GLY A 49 -30.54 18.90 -2.79
C GLY A 49 -29.15 18.70 -2.15
N ALA A 50 -29.05 18.01 -1.02
CA ALA A 50 -27.77 17.74 -0.35
C ALA A 50 -27.46 16.25 -0.16
N VAL A 51 -26.21 15.88 -0.48
CA VAL A 51 -25.62 14.57 -0.15
C VAL A 51 -24.64 14.74 1.00
N ARG A 52 -24.82 13.96 2.07
CA ARG A 52 -23.98 13.99 3.26
C ARG A 52 -22.96 12.87 3.20
N LEU A 53 -21.71 13.20 3.51
CA LEU A 53 -20.58 12.24 3.55
C LEU A 53 -20.04 12.15 4.97
N GLY A 54 -19.98 10.96 5.55
CA GLY A 54 -19.49 10.78 6.91
C GLY A 54 -19.34 9.33 7.34
N LEU A 55 -18.92 9.12 8.58
CA LEU A 55 -18.81 7.79 9.16
C LEU A 55 -20.20 7.22 9.51
N LEU A 56 -20.32 5.89 9.54
CA LEU A 56 -21.57 5.22 9.95
C LEU A 56 -22.11 5.77 11.29
N SER A 57 -21.24 6.01 12.26
CA SER A 57 -21.60 6.53 13.58
C SER A 57 -22.25 7.93 13.54
N GLU A 58 -21.88 8.77 12.56
CA GLU A 58 -22.45 10.12 12.40
C GLU A 58 -23.90 10.09 11.91
N PHE A 59 -24.31 8.97 11.31
CA PHE A 59 -25.69 8.71 10.87
C PHE A 59 -26.49 7.83 11.84
N GLY A 60 -25.88 7.43 12.98
CA GLY A 60 -26.49 6.50 13.92
C GLY A 60 -26.64 5.08 13.36
N LEU A 61 -25.82 4.73 12.38
CA LEU A 61 -25.79 3.40 11.76
C LEU A 61 -24.82 2.49 12.52
N GLU A 62 -25.27 1.31 12.89
CA GLU A 62 -24.45 0.32 13.55
C GLU A 62 -23.55 -0.41 12.54
N ARG A 63 -22.47 -0.97 13.05
CA ARG A 63 -21.61 -1.89 12.27
C ARG A 63 -22.24 -3.29 12.23
N ASP A 64 -21.98 -4.01 11.15
CA ASP A 64 -22.40 -5.40 11.00
C ASP A 64 -21.38 -6.33 11.69
N GLY A 65 -21.63 -6.65 12.97
CA GLY A 65 -20.81 -7.57 13.78
C GLY A 65 -19.55 -6.94 14.40
N GLU A 66 -18.77 -7.78 15.06
CA GLU A 66 -17.44 -7.44 15.57
C GLU A 66 -16.46 -7.33 14.41
N GLY A 67 -15.56 -6.35 14.45
CA GLY A 67 -14.54 -6.16 13.42
C GLY A 67 -13.73 -4.89 13.64
N ASP A 68 -12.65 -4.75 12.90
CA ASP A 68 -11.73 -3.64 12.98
C ASP A 68 -12.09 -2.56 11.94
N ASN A 69 -12.22 -1.31 12.38
CA ASN A 69 -12.48 -0.17 11.49
C ASN A 69 -11.36 0.06 10.47
N GLU A 70 -10.15 -0.34 10.79
CA GLU A 70 -9.01 -0.11 9.90
C GLU A 70 -8.98 -1.06 8.71
N VAL A 71 -9.52 -2.27 8.86
CA VAL A 71 -9.51 -3.29 7.81
C VAL A 71 -10.90 -3.62 7.24
N ASP A 72 -11.95 -3.43 8.03
CA ASP A 72 -13.32 -3.72 7.61
C ASP A 72 -13.93 -2.55 6.86
N ASP A 73 -14.16 -2.71 5.58
CA ASP A 73 -14.83 -1.72 4.75
C ASP A 73 -16.34 -2.00 4.69
N ILE A 74 -17.11 -1.16 5.36
CA ILE A 74 -18.59 -1.16 5.31
C ILE A 74 -19.03 0.12 4.63
N ILE A 75 -19.90 -0.01 3.65
CA ILE A 75 -20.49 1.09 2.88
C ILE A 75 -22.00 1.06 3.08
N ASP A 76 -22.58 2.21 3.39
CA ASP A 76 -24.03 2.41 3.44
C ASP A 76 -24.40 3.64 2.62
N ILE A 77 -25.28 3.46 1.63
CA ILE A 77 -25.70 4.49 0.68
C ILE A 77 -27.20 4.53 0.64
N ASP A 78 -27.78 5.72 0.79
CA ASP A 78 -29.20 5.97 0.54
C ASP A 78 -29.33 7.34 -0.11
N ILE A 79 -29.44 7.35 -1.44
CA ILE A 79 -29.55 8.55 -2.27
C ILE A 79 -30.79 8.47 -3.12
N ASN A 80 -31.56 9.55 -3.15
CA ASN A 80 -32.67 9.76 -4.06
C ASN A 80 -32.50 11.11 -4.77
N GLY A 81 -32.19 11.06 -6.04
CA GLY A 81 -31.79 12.25 -6.81
C GLY A 81 -30.52 12.90 -6.25
N LEU A 82 -30.64 14.14 -5.81
CA LEU A 82 -29.53 14.89 -5.21
C LEU A 82 -29.60 14.94 -3.68
N THR A 83 -30.38 14.05 -3.04
CA THR A 83 -30.65 14.07 -1.61
C THR A 83 -30.32 12.73 -0.99
N GLY A 84 -29.59 12.73 0.13
CA GLY A 84 -29.30 11.49 0.85
C GLY A 84 -27.92 11.48 1.52
N TYR A 85 -27.32 10.28 1.62
CA TYR A 85 -26.00 10.13 2.22
C TYR A 85 -25.18 8.99 1.61
N ILE A 86 -23.88 9.08 1.79
CA ILE A 86 -22.91 8.01 1.64
C ILE A 86 -22.13 7.90 2.96
N ALA A 87 -22.28 6.80 3.66
CA ALA A 87 -21.62 6.53 4.93
C ALA A 87 -20.61 5.37 4.80
N GLY A 88 -19.52 5.43 5.56
CA GLY A 88 -18.51 4.39 5.61
C GLY A 88 -18.07 4.06 7.02
N SER A 89 -17.49 2.86 7.22
CA SER A 89 -16.85 2.48 8.49
C SER A 89 -15.57 3.29 8.76
N ASN A 90 -14.94 3.79 7.70
CA ASN A 90 -13.77 4.65 7.69
C ASN A 90 -13.83 5.57 6.45
N GLN A 91 -12.89 6.50 6.30
CA GLN A 91 -12.90 7.47 5.19
C GLN A 91 -12.68 6.82 3.83
N ARG A 92 -11.86 5.77 3.75
CA ARG A 92 -11.67 4.96 2.54
C ARG A 92 -12.98 4.33 2.10
N SER A 93 -13.78 3.83 3.03
CA SER A 93 -15.09 3.24 2.72
C SER A 93 -16.07 4.30 2.16
N ILE A 94 -15.99 5.55 2.62
CA ILE A 94 -16.77 6.65 2.02
C ILE A 94 -16.36 6.87 0.56
N LEU A 95 -15.05 6.92 0.28
CA LEU A 95 -14.51 7.03 -1.07
C LEU A 95 -14.98 5.88 -1.97
N MET A 96 -14.88 4.64 -1.48
CA MET A 96 -15.40 3.46 -2.19
C MET A 96 -16.91 3.54 -2.42
N GLY A 97 -17.67 4.07 -1.44
CA GLY A 97 -19.11 4.31 -1.56
C GLY A 97 -19.44 5.27 -2.69
N ILE A 98 -18.66 6.33 -2.85
CA ILE A 98 -18.80 7.28 -3.96
C ILE A 98 -18.61 6.57 -5.30
N TYR A 99 -17.58 5.73 -5.44
CA TYR A 99 -17.37 4.97 -6.67
C TYR A 99 -18.48 3.94 -6.93
N ARG A 100 -19.05 3.32 -5.90
CA ARG A 100 -20.23 2.44 -6.04
C ARG A 100 -21.48 3.22 -6.50
N TYR A 101 -21.70 4.39 -5.96
CA TYR A 101 -22.76 5.29 -6.44
C TYR A 101 -22.53 5.67 -7.90
N CYS A 102 -21.34 6.10 -8.29
CA CYS A 102 -21.01 6.42 -9.68
C CYS A 102 -21.15 5.19 -10.60
N TYR A 103 -20.77 4.00 -10.12
CA TYR A 103 -20.96 2.75 -10.87
C TYR A 103 -22.43 2.45 -11.14
N SER A 104 -23.33 2.74 -10.19
CA SER A 104 -24.78 2.58 -10.37
C SER A 104 -25.36 3.51 -11.45
N LEU A 105 -24.70 4.66 -11.67
CA LEU A 105 -24.99 5.62 -12.74
C LEU A 105 -24.33 5.28 -14.09
N GLY A 106 -23.63 4.15 -14.17
CA GLY A 106 -23.03 3.65 -15.40
C GLY A 106 -21.53 3.91 -15.57
N CYS A 107 -20.85 4.53 -14.60
CA CYS A 107 -19.39 4.62 -14.63
C CYS A 107 -18.72 3.23 -14.62
N ARG A 108 -17.59 3.11 -15.28
CA ARG A 108 -16.76 1.90 -15.27
C ARG A 108 -15.29 2.27 -15.11
N TYR A 109 -14.58 1.48 -14.32
CA TYR A 109 -13.17 1.69 -13.95
C TYR A 109 -12.35 0.53 -14.50
N ILE A 110 -11.98 0.61 -15.78
CA ILE A 110 -11.51 -0.52 -16.59
C ILE A 110 -10.05 -0.86 -16.28
N ARG A 111 -9.21 0.15 -16.03
CA ARG A 111 -7.78 0.02 -15.77
C ARG A 111 -7.23 1.25 -15.03
N PRO A 112 -6.02 1.17 -14.43
CA PRO A 112 -5.33 2.34 -13.91
C PRO A 112 -5.17 3.46 -14.94
N GLY A 113 -5.13 4.70 -14.44
CA GLY A 113 -5.00 5.92 -15.22
C GLY A 113 -6.33 6.57 -15.58
N ALA A 114 -6.27 7.88 -15.81
CA ALA A 114 -7.47 8.71 -16.06
C ALA A 114 -8.24 8.31 -17.33
N ASP A 115 -7.57 7.73 -18.29
CA ASP A 115 -8.15 7.20 -19.54
C ASP A 115 -8.75 5.79 -19.38
N GLY A 116 -8.60 5.17 -18.20
CA GLY A 116 -9.27 3.93 -17.81
C GLY A 116 -10.70 4.12 -17.28
N ASP A 117 -11.10 5.36 -17.03
CA ASP A 117 -12.41 5.69 -16.50
C ASP A 117 -13.41 6.00 -17.63
N TYR A 118 -14.43 5.15 -17.75
CA TYR A 118 -15.60 5.46 -18.56
C TYR A 118 -16.63 6.19 -17.70
N VAL A 119 -16.95 7.43 -18.06
CA VAL A 119 -17.94 8.30 -17.36
C VAL A 119 -19.02 8.70 -18.35
N PRO A 120 -20.20 8.05 -18.31
CA PRO A 120 -21.31 8.37 -19.21
C PRO A 120 -22.00 9.65 -18.82
N LYS A 121 -22.79 10.23 -19.74
CA LYS A 121 -23.84 11.17 -19.37
C LYS A 121 -24.97 10.39 -18.70
N ALA A 122 -25.41 10.87 -17.52
CA ALA A 122 -26.43 10.19 -16.72
C ALA A 122 -27.41 11.21 -16.09
N ASP A 123 -28.62 10.76 -15.85
CA ASP A 123 -29.62 11.55 -15.14
C ASP A 123 -29.44 11.40 -13.63
N VAL A 124 -28.51 12.19 -13.10
CA VAL A 124 -28.18 12.21 -11.67
C VAL A 124 -29.36 12.71 -10.81
N MET A 125 -30.23 13.57 -11.40
CA MET A 125 -31.34 14.19 -10.67
C MET A 125 -32.47 13.21 -10.34
N ASN A 126 -32.68 12.21 -11.16
CA ASN A 126 -33.76 11.23 -11.02
C ASN A 126 -33.27 9.82 -10.65
N HIS A 127 -31.98 9.68 -10.37
CA HIS A 127 -31.39 8.39 -9.98
C HIS A 127 -31.56 8.13 -8.48
N SER A 128 -32.13 6.98 -8.15
CA SER A 128 -32.21 6.50 -6.75
C SER A 128 -31.34 5.28 -6.57
N PHE A 129 -30.53 5.27 -5.52
CA PHE A 129 -29.64 4.15 -5.22
C PHE A 129 -29.54 3.93 -3.71
N LYS A 130 -29.80 2.69 -3.31
CA LYS A 130 -29.66 2.24 -1.91
C LYS A 130 -28.85 0.98 -1.86
N MET A 131 -27.82 0.97 -1.02
CA MET A 131 -26.95 -0.19 -0.83
C MET A 131 -26.34 -0.17 0.55
N ARG A 132 -26.30 -1.35 1.19
CA ARG A 132 -25.43 -1.61 2.33
C ARG A 132 -24.58 -2.84 2.03
N LYS A 133 -23.28 -2.73 2.18
CA LYS A 133 -22.34 -3.84 1.90
C LYS A 133 -21.13 -3.74 2.83
N LYS A 134 -20.83 -4.85 3.51
CA LYS A 134 -19.53 -5.13 4.13
C LYS A 134 -18.67 -5.90 3.12
N ALA A 135 -17.41 -5.59 3.05
CA ALA A 135 -16.46 -6.35 2.24
C ALA A 135 -16.31 -7.78 2.75
N ASP A 136 -16.26 -8.75 1.84
CA ASP A 136 -16.21 -10.17 2.20
C ASP A 136 -14.82 -10.59 2.73
N GLN A 137 -13.77 -9.84 2.37
CA GLN A 137 -12.39 -10.05 2.81
C GLN A 137 -11.83 -8.74 3.38
N PRO A 138 -11.13 -8.80 4.54
CA PRO A 138 -10.54 -7.60 5.15
C PRO A 138 -9.42 -6.99 4.30
N PHE A 139 -8.57 -7.81 3.68
CA PHE A 139 -7.46 -7.36 2.83
C PHE A 139 -7.72 -7.67 1.36
N ARG A 140 -7.67 -6.65 0.53
CA ARG A 140 -7.92 -6.72 -0.91
C ARG A 140 -6.99 -5.73 -1.60
N GLY A 141 -6.05 -6.20 -2.39
CA GLY A 141 -5.07 -5.30 -2.97
C GLY A 141 -4.23 -5.90 -4.07
N GLU A 142 -3.22 -5.16 -4.45
CA GLU A 142 -2.29 -5.49 -5.52
C GLU A 142 -0.85 -5.31 -5.01
N CYS A 143 0.03 -6.17 -5.51
CA CYS A 143 1.48 -6.00 -5.44
C CYS A 143 1.98 -5.82 -6.87
N SER A 144 2.59 -4.68 -7.15
CA SER A 144 3.13 -4.42 -8.49
C SER A 144 4.54 -4.96 -8.62
N GLU A 145 4.76 -5.77 -9.65
CA GLU A 145 6.04 -6.37 -10.00
C GLU A 145 6.42 -6.09 -11.46
N GLY A 146 7.65 -6.42 -11.84
CA GLY A 146 8.14 -6.33 -13.22
C GLY A 146 8.93 -5.05 -13.50
N ALA A 147 8.69 -4.42 -14.64
CA ALA A 147 9.26 -3.11 -15.00
C ALA A 147 8.16 -2.06 -14.94
N ILE A 148 8.21 -1.17 -13.95
CA ILE A 148 7.10 -0.27 -13.65
C ILE A 148 7.60 1.15 -13.36
N SER A 149 6.86 2.18 -13.83
CA SER A 149 7.13 3.58 -13.50
C SER A 149 6.38 4.03 -12.25
N TYR A 150 6.84 5.13 -11.65
CA TYR A 150 6.10 5.79 -10.57
C TYR A 150 4.67 6.16 -11.01
N GLU A 151 4.50 6.70 -12.21
CA GLU A 151 3.20 7.10 -12.74
C GLU A 151 2.23 5.91 -12.79
N HIS A 152 2.70 4.74 -13.21
CA HIS A 152 1.87 3.55 -13.24
C HIS A 152 1.50 3.09 -11.82
N MET A 153 2.45 3.07 -10.88
CA MET A 153 2.18 2.74 -9.47
C MET A 153 1.17 3.72 -8.86
N ARG A 154 1.37 5.03 -9.08
CA ARG A 154 0.43 6.07 -8.65
C ARG A 154 -0.96 5.86 -9.23
N ASP A 155 -1.06 5.65 -10.52
CA ASP A 155 -2.35 5.45 -11.20
C ASP A 155 -3.06 4.19 -10.68
N THR A 156 -2.30 3.13 -10.35
CA THR A 156 -2.83 1.94 -9.66
C THR A 156 -3.39 2.28 -8.29
N VAL A 157 -2.65 3.03 -7.47
CA VAL A 157 -3.09 3.47 -6.13
C VAL A 157 -4.44 4.20 -6.20
N TYR A 158 -4.61 5.11 -7.16
CA TYR A 158 -5.87 5.83 -7.35
C TYR A 158 -6.99 4.97 -7.95
N TRP A 159 -6.66 3.91 -8.65
CA TRP A 159 -7.63 3.00 -9.25
C TRP A 159 -8.16 1.95 -8.25
N LEU A 160 -7.34 1.48 -7.32
CA LEU A 160 -7.69 0.43 -6.37
C LEU A 160 -9.00 0.70 -5.59
N PRO A 161 -9.25 1.86 -4.96
CA PRO A 161 -10.51 2.11 -4.27
C PRO A 161 -11.72 2.16 -5.22
N LYS A 162 -11.53 2.48 -6.51
CA LYS A 162 -12.61 2.47 -7.51
C LYS A 162 -13.17 1.08 -7.74
N ILE A 163 -12.34 0.06 -7.60
CA ILE A 163 -12.73 -1.35 -7.75
C ILE A 163 -12.95 -2.07 -6.40
N GLY A 164 -12.86 -1.34 -5.28
CA GLY A 164 -13.11 -1.84 -3.94
C GLY A 164 -11.92 -2.51 -3.26
N MET A 165 -10.70 -2.27 -3.74
CA MET A 165 -9.46 -2.70 -3.09
C MET A 165 -9.03 -1.69 -2.02
N ASN A 166 -8.38 -2.17 -0.96
CA ASN A 166 -8.06 -1.37 0.22
C ASN A 166 -6.59 -1.40 0.64
N MET A 167 -5.73 -2.06 -0.11
CA MET A 167 -4.30 -2.10 0.18
C MET A 167 -3.46 -2.06 -1.09
N TYR A 168 -2.25 -1.56 -0.94
CA TYR A 168 -1.21 -1.65 -1.95
C TYR A 168 0.08 -2.16 -1.33
N MET A 169 0.69 -3.15 -1.95
CA MET A 169 1.90 -3.78 -1.45
C MET A 169 3.12 -3.37 -2.30
N ILE A 170 4.18 -2.94 -1.62
CA ILE A 170 5.44 -2.55 -2.24
C ILE A 170 6.51 -3.52 -1.79
N GLU A 171 7.17 -4.16 -2.75
CA GLU A 171 8.31 -5.02 -2.48
C GLU A 171 9.60 -4.20 -2.40
N GLY A 172 10.34 -4.38 -1.31
CA GLY A 172 11.55 -3.65 -0.99
C GLY A 172 11.30 -2.34 -0.24
N LEU A 173 12.39 -1.73 0.25
CA LEU A 173 12.36 -0.43 0.94
C LEU A 173 12.06 0.71 -0.03
N VAL A 174 12.54 0.55 -1.22
CA VAL A 174 12.28 1.36 -2.41
C VAL A 174 12.04 0.37 -3.54
N PRO A 175 11.07 0.58 -4.41
CA PRO A 175 10.79 -0.34 -5.52
C PRO A 175 11.87 -0.25 -6.61
N TYR A 176 13.15 -0.33 -6.17
CA TYR A 176 14.32 -0.15 -6.99
C TYR A 176 14.36 -1.14 -8.16
N THR A 177 14.15 -2.43 -7.89
CA THR A 177 14.25 -3.47 -8.92
C THR A 177 13.30 -3.22 -10.08
N TYR A 178 12.11 -2.75 -9.80
CA TYR A 178 11.04 -2.50 -10.79
C TYR A 178 11.25 -1.19 -11.52
N MET A 179 11.48 -0.11 -10.78
CA MET A 179 11.71 1.21 -11.36
C MET A 179 13.03 1.28 -12.13
N HIS A 180 14.09 0.63 -11.65
CA HIS A 180 15.36 0.54 -12.39
C HIS A 180 15.19 -0.14 -13.75
N LYS A 181 14.41 -1.23 -13.82
CA LYS A 181 14.10 -1.90 -15.08
C LYS A 181 13.37 -0.97 -16.06
N TRP A 182 12.45 -0.17 -15.54
CA TRP A 182 11.69 0.79 -16.34
C TRP A 182 12.55 1.97 -16.81
N TYR A 183 13.06 2.78 -15.88
CA TYR A 183 13.80 3.99 -16.20
C TYR A 183 15.18 3.72 -16.82
N GLY A 184 15.80 2.62 -16.47
CA GLY A 184 17.05 2.16 -17.05
C GLY A 184 16.90 1.44 -18.39
N HIS A 185 15.67 1.26 -18.89
CA HIS A 185 15.37 0.53 -20.12
C HIS A 185 16.06 -0.85 -20.18
N VAL A 186 16.06 -1.57 -19.06
CA VAL A 186 16.71 -2.88 -18.96
C VAL A 186 16.05 -3.87 -19.92
N GLY A 187 16.88 -4.52 -20.76
CA GLY A 187 16.39 -5.42 -21.82
C GLY A 187 16.04 -4.73 -23.15
N ASN A 188 16.20 -3.40 -23.24
CA ASN A 188 16.00 -2.66 -24.49
C ASN A 188 17.24 -1.81 -24.84
N ASP A 189 18.25 -2.44 -25.41
CA ASP A 189 19.54 -1.79 -25.74
C ASP A 189 19.41 -0.61 -26.69
N LYS A 190 18.33 -0.55 -27.50
CA LYS A 190 18.10 0.56 -28.45
C LYS A 190 17.70 1.86 -27.74
N LEU A 191 17.03 1.76 -26.60
CA LEU A 191 16.59 2.91 -25.79
C LEU A 191 17.56 3.22 -24.67
N ARG A 192 18.43 2.28 -24.31
CA ARG A 192 19.37 2.44 -23.20
C ARG A 192 20.45 3.49 -23.54
N ILE A 193 20.45 4.57 -22.76
CA ILE A 193 21.50 5.58 -22.85
C ILE A 193 22.78 5.03 -22.22
N LYS A 194 23.86 4.94 -22.99
CA LYS A 194 25.13 4.41 -22.50
C LYS A 194 25.65 5.27 -21.33
N GLY A 195 25.90 4.64 -20.20
CA GLY A 195 26.37 5.32 -18.98
C GLY A 195 25.28 5.89 -18.08
N GLN A 196 24.00 5.80 -18.46
CA GLN A 196 22.91 6.13 -17.56
C GLN A 196 22.75 4.98 -16.55
N VAL A 197 22.95 5.30 -15.29
CA VAL A 197 22.73 4.39 -14.16
C VAL A 197 21.58 4.99 -13.35
N THR A 198 20.51 4.25 -13.20
CA THR A 198 19.48 4.56 -12.21
C THR A 198 19.96 3.93 -10.91
N ASP A 199 20.34 4.72 -9.95
CA ASP A 199 20.74 4.23 -8.63
C ASP A 199 19.59 4.30 -7.61
N TYR A 200 19.84 3.72 -6.43
CA TYR A 200 18.85 3.63 -5.37
C TYR A 200 18.41 5.02 -4.88
N ASP A 201 19.35 5.93 -4.69
CA ASP A 201 19.09 7.26 -4.13
C ASP A 201 18.26 8.13 -5.08
N MET A 202 18.37 7.89 -6.39
CA MET A 202 17.51 8.56 -7.38
C MET A 202 16.04 8.13 -7.31
N LEU A 203 15.76 6.94 -6.81
CA LEU A 203 14.41 6.37 -6.75
C LEU A 203 13.72 6.54 -5.37
N GLU A 204 14.49 6.81 -4.32
CA GLU A 204 13.95 7.00 -2.97
C GLU A 204 12.86 8.09 -2.89
N PRO A 205 12.99 9.27 -3.56
CA PRO A 205 11.94 10.29 -3.55
C PRO A 205 10.59 9.82 -4.11
N TYR A 206 10.59 8.85 -5.02
CA TYR A 206 9.34 8.29 -5.55
C TYR A 206 8.58 7.49 -4.50
N MET A 207 9.29 6.86 -3.54
CA MET A 207 8.64 6.20 -2.41
C MET A 207 7.88 7.19 -1.54
N ASP A 208 8.48 8.34 -1.23
CA ASP A 208 7.82 9.39 -0.43
C ASP A 208 6.58 9.97 -1.14
N LEU A 209 6.63 10.11 -2.48
CA LEU A 209 5.47 10.53 -3.26
C LEU A 209 4.37 9.47 -3.25
N LEU A 210 4.74 8.20 -3.42
CA LEU A 210 3.79 7.10 -3.43
C LEU A 210 3.09 6.92 -2.07
N GLU A 211 3.82 7.06 -0.97
CA GLU A 211 3.25 7.05 0.39
C GLU A 211 2.19 8.15 0.58
N LYS A 212 2.44 9.35 0.05
CA LYS A 212 1.46 10.46 0.08
C LYS A 212 0.21 10.14 -0.75
N ASP A 213 0.38 9.56 -1.93
CA ASP A 213 -0.75 9.16 -2.78
C ASP A 213 -1.59 8.06 -2.11
N ILE A 214 -0.93 7.07 -1.50
CA ILE A 214 -1.58 6.00 -0.74
C ILE A 214 -2.39 6.58 0.43
N LYS A 215 -1.79 7.46 1.23
CA LYS A 215 -2.46 8.12 2.35
C LYS A 215 -3.67 8.93 1.90
N ARG A 216 -3.54 9.65 0.79
CA ARG A 216 -4.63 10.44 0.22
C ARG A 216 -5.82 9.59 -0.20
N THR A 217 -5.61 8.36 -0.66
CA THR A 217 -6.68 7.43 -1.01
C THR A 217 -7.22 6.64 0.18
N GLY A 218 -6.52 6.69 1.33
CA GLY A 218 -6.84 5.96 2.54
C GLY A 218 -6.66 4.45 2.47
N ILE A 219 -6.07 3.93 1.39
CA ILE A 219 -5.72 2.51 1.32
C ILE A 219 -4.50 2.22 2.19
N GLN A 220 -4.35 0.98 2.61
CA GLN A 220 -3.25 0.55 3.46
C GLN A 220 -1.98 0.33 2.66
N LEU A 221 -0.86 0.80 3.20
CA LEU A 221 0.46 0.52 2.67
C LEU A 221 1.05 -0.71 3.36
N HIS A 222 1.26 -1.75 2.57
CA HIS A 222 2.01 -2.93 2.98
C HIS A 222 3.40 -2.88 2.36
N THR A 223 4.44 -3.04 3.16
CA THR A 223 5.80 -3.20 2.67
C THR A 223 6.32 -4.59 2.98
N LEU A 224 7.02 -5.16 2.05
CA LEU A 224 7.66 -6.45 2.22
C LEU A 224 9.07 -6.40 1.65
N GLY A 225 9.94 -7.26 2.12
CA GLY A 225 11.27 -7.31 1.53
C GLY A 225 12.06 -8.52 1.96
N HIS A 226 12.78 -9.00 0.97
CA HIS A 226 13.83 -9.97 1.16
C HIS A 226 15.08 -9.25 1.69
N ALA A 227 16.18 -9.41 1.61
CA ALA A 227 17.45 -8.72 1.85
C ALA A 227 17.52 -7.59 2.93
N TRP A 228 16.46 -7.28 3.67
CA TRP A 228 16.45 -6.18 4.66
C TRP A 228 17.52 -6.30 5.73
N MET A 229 17.88 -7.52 6.09
CA MET A 229 18.95 -7.81 7.02
C MET A 229 20.33 -7.29 6.58
N PHE A 230 20.54 -7.09 5.28
CA PHE A 230 21.79 -6.59 4.72
C PHE A 230 21.96 -5.08 4.88
N GLU A 231 20.87 -4.32 5.09
CA GLU A 231 20.95 -2.87 5.30
C GLU A 231 21.87 -2.50 6.45
N LYS A 232 21.84 -3.28 7.55
CA LYS A 232 22.75 -3.10 8.70
C LYS A 232 24.20 -3.50 8.41
N LEU A 233 24.45 -4.18 7.32
CA LEU A 233 25.79 -4.48 6.84
C LEU A 233 26.27 -3.48 5.79
N GLY A 234 25.48 -2.44 5.49
CA GLY A 234 25.78 -1.45 4.46
C GLY A 234 25.64 -1.95 3.03
N VAL A 235 24.92 -3.05 2.84
CA VAL A 235 24.67 -3.62 1.51
C VAL A 235 23.19 -3.51 1.21
N ARG A 236 22.85 -2.82 0.13
CA ARG A 236 21.48 -2.68 -0.37
C ARG A 236 21.27 -3.61 -1.56
N HIS A 237 20.02 -4.04 -1.77
CA HIS A 237 19.65 -4.69 -3.01
C HIS A 237 19.61 -3.65 -4.13
N GLU A 238 20.64 -3.65 -4.96
CA GLU A 238 20.88 -2.64 -5.99
C GLU A 238 21.53 -3.26 -7.25
N CYS A 239 22.14 -2.44 -8.09
CA CYS A 239 22.84 -2.93 -9.28
C CYS A 239 23.79 -4.09 -8.92
N PRO A 240 23.69 -5.27 -9.56
CA PRO A 240 24.42 -6.48 -9.17
C PRO A 240 25.93 -6.30 -9.02
N LYS A 241 26.52 -5.41 -9.82
CA LYS A 241 27.96 -5.13 -9.74
C LYS A 241 28.32 -4.42 -8.43
N ILE A 242 27.53 -3.43 -8.02
CA ILE A 242 27.75 -2.67 -6.79
C ILE A 242 27.48 -3.55 -5.58
N GLU A 243 26.40 -4.31 -5.63
CA GLU A 243 26.03 -5.26 -4.56
C GLU A 243 27.12 -6.31 -4.34
N GLN A 244 27.62 -6.93 -5.40
CA GLN A 244 28.71 -7.91 -5.32
C GLN A 244 30.02 -7.29 -4.81
N GLU A 245 30.36 -6.08 -5.21
CA GLU A 245 31.52 -5.36 -4.68
C GLU A 245 31.38 -5.13 -3.16
N LYS A 246 30.24 -4.69 -2.69
CA LYS A 246 29.97 -4.49 -1.24
C LYS A 246 29.99 -5.81 -0.49
N LEU A 247 29.36 -6.86 -1.02
CA LEU A 247 29.38 -8.21 -0.42
C LEU A 247 30.79 -8.79 -0.31
N SER A 248 31.66 -8.52 -1.27
CA SER A 248 33.06 -8.99 -1.23
C SER A 248 33.89 -8.33 -0.14
N LYS A 249 33.48 -7.13 0.32
CA LYS A 249 34.17 -6.35 1.36
C LYS A 249 33.70 -6.67 2.78
N LEU A 250 32.71 -7.56 2.96
CA LEU A 250 32.27 -7.98 4.28
C LEU A 250 33.40 -8.55 5.08
N THR A 251 33.51 -8.17 6.37
CA THR A 251 34.48 -8.73 7.31
C THR A 251 34.18 -10.21 7.62
N ASP A 252 35.10 -10.91 8.19
CA ASP A 252 34.90 -12.32 8.59
C ASP A 252 33.82 -12.43 9.68
N GLU A 253 33.68 -11.46 10.58
CA GLU A 253 32.58 -11.39 11.52
C GLU A 253 31.24 -11.23 10.79
N GLN A 254 31.12 -10.29 9.86
CA GLN A 254 29.89 -10.09 9.06
C GLN A 254 29.56 -11.34 8.23
N LYS A 255 30.54 -11.98 7.62
CA LYS A 255 30.34 -13.27 6.91
C LYS A 255 29.82 -14.37 7.83
N SER A 256 30.21 -14.36 9.13
CA SER A 256 29.73 -15.35 10.10
C SER A 256 28.22 -15.24 10.36
N TYR A 257 27.59 -14.10 10.05
CA TYR A 257 26.16 -13.92 10.16
C TYR A 257 25.37 -14.56 9.01
N LEU A 258 26.02 -14.82 7.88
CA LEU A 258 25.40 -15.43 6.72
C LEU A 258 25.21 -16.95 6.91
N ALA A 259 24.26 -17.52 6.21
CA ALA A 259 24.00 -18.93 6.25
C ALA A 259 25.22 -19.74 5.78
N LEU A 260 25.48 -20.86 6.45
CA LEU A 260 26.37 -21.93 5.95
C LEU A 260 25.56 -22.71 4.91
N LYS A 261 26.06 -22.78 3.69
CA LYS A 261 25.46 -23.55 2.62
C LYS A 261 26.51 -24.25 1.78
N ASP A 262 26.37 -25.56 1.60
CA ASP A 262 27.32 -26.38 0.85
C ASP A 262 28.79 -26.22 1.39
N GLY A 263 28.93 -26.14 2.71
CA GLY A 263 30.24 -25.98 3.38
C GLY A 263 30.82 -24.57 3.35
N VAL A 264 30.14 -23.59 2.77
CA VAL A 264 30.60 -22.18 2.63
C VAL A 264 29.65 -21.20 3.31
N ARG A 265 30.21 -20.28 4.14
CA ARG A 265 29.48 -19.09 4.62
C ARG A 265 29.76 -17.95 3.68
N GLY A 266 28.69 -17.40 3.12
CA GLY A 266 28.84 -16.29 2.20
C GLY A 266 27.61 -16.00 1.37
N SER A 267 27.73 -15.00 0.52
CA SER A 267 26.67 -14.59 -0.39
C SER A 267 26.48 -15.63 -1.50
N LYS A 268 25.23 -15.85 -1.88
CA LYS A 268 24.82 -16.57 -3.09
C LYS A 268 24.84 -15.68 -4.35
N GLY A 269 25.64 -14.60 -4.35
CA GLY A 269 25.79 -13.68 -5.48
C GLY A 269 24.83 -12.50 -5.44
N SER A 270 23.80 -12.54 -4.59
CA SER A 270 22.88 -11.42 -4.34
C SER A 270 22.38 -11.47 -2.90
N THR A 271 22.12 -10.30 -2.31
CA THR A 271 21.49 -10.16 -0.99
C THR A 271 20.10 -10.79 -0.99
N PHE A 272 19.38 -10.67 -2.10
CA PHE A 272 18.02 -11.18 -2.27
C PHE A 272 17.93 -12.70 -2.04
N PHE A 273 18.96 -13.45 -2.49
CA PHE A 273 19.01 -14.91 -2.38
C PHE A 273 19.87 -15.42 -1.21
N THR A 274 20.43 -14.53 -0.41
CA THR A 274 21.36 -14.91 0.65
C THR A 274 20.67 -14.88 2.01
N GLN A 275 20.60 -16.04 2.68
CA GLN A 275 20.00 -16.19 4.00
C GLN A 275 21.00 -15.87 5.12
N PHE A 276 20.48 -15.46 6.27
CA PHE A 276 21.25 -15.34 7.51
C PHE A 276 21.24 -16.63 8.32
N CYS A 277 22.24 -16.76 9.19
CA CYS A 277 22.32 -17.81 10.18
C CYS A 277 21.38 -17.49 11.35
N LEU A 278 20.15 -17.99 11.31
CA LEU A 278 19.13 -17.64 12.30
C LEU A 278 19.37 -18.23 13.69
N SER A 279 20.27 -19.21 13.86
CA SER A 279 20.74 -19.64 15.18
C SER A 279 21.72 -18.63 15.82
N ASN A 280 22.32 -17.74 15.03
CA ASN A 280 23.21 -16.69 15.53
C ASN A 280 22.40 -15.52 16.07
N PRO A 281 22.40 -15.24 17.39
CA PRO A 281 21.60 -14.17 17.96
C PRO A 281 22.03 -12.77 17.49
N LYS A 282 23.32 -12.58 17.15
CA LYS A 282 23.79 -11.30 16.58
C LYS A 282 23.20 -11.08 15.18
N ALA A 283 23.09 -12.13 14.36
CA ALA A 283 22.48 -12.05 13.03
C ALA A 283 20.99 -11.70 13.11
N ARG A 284 20.23 -12.34 14.02
CA ARG A 284 18.83 -12.00 14.24
C ARG A 284 18.69 -10.56 14.75
N LYS A 285 19.52 -10.14 15.69
CA LYS A 285 19.50 -8.76 16.21
C LYS A 285 19.66 -7.71 15.12
N LEU A 286 20.49 -7.92 14.10
CA LEU A 286 20.65 -7.00 12.98
C LEU A 286 19.33 -6.77 12.24
N LEU A 287 18.55 -7.82 12.02
CA LEU A 287 17.24 -7.69 11.36
C LEU A 287 16.23 -7.03 12.29
N VAL A 288 16.19 -7.42 13.57
CA VAL A 288 15.30 -6.80 14.57
C VAL A 288 15.56 -5.30 14.67
N ASP A 289 16.81 -4.89 14.85
CA ASP A 289 17.18 -3.47 14.93
C ASP A 289 16.82 -2.72 13.66
N PHE A 290 17.00 -3.32 12.49
CA PHE A 290 16.63 -2.72 11.24
C PHE A 290 15.11 -2.53 11.12
N MET A 291 14.31 -3.55 11.46
CA MET A 291 12.86 -3.50 11.39
C MET A 291 12.27 -2.40 12.30
N VAL A 292 12.78 -2.29 13.53
CA VAL A 292 12.38 -1.25 14.47
C VAL A 292 12.70 0.14 13.90
N GLU A 293 13.94 0.37 13.45
CA GLU A 293 14.33 1.65 12.86
C GLU A 293 13.53 2.00 11.59
N TYR A 294 13.24 1.01 10.77
CA TYR A 294 12.45 1.21 9.56
C TYR A 294 11.03 1.67 9.89
N ILE A 295 10.37 0.98 10.82
CA ILE A 295 9.00 1.31 11.25
C ILE A 295 8.95 2.69 11.91
N GLU A 296 9.93 3.03 12.76
CA GLU A 296 10.02 4.37 13.37
C GLU A 296 10.17 5.50 12.35
N LYS A 297 10.89 5.26 11.26
CA LYS A 297 11.11 6.24 10.19
C LYS A 297 9.94 6.35 9.20
N ARG A 298 9.09 5.34 9.13
CA ARG A 298 8.01 5.23 8.15
C ARG A 298 6.66 5.02 8.82
N PRO A 299 6.15 6.03 9.55
CA PRO A 299 4.89 5.92 10.32
C PRO A 299 3.63 5.76 9.44
N HIS A 300 3.76 5.86 8.14
CA HIS A 300 2.66 5.69 7.17
C HIS A 300 2.56 4.26 6.64
N VAL A 301 3.49 3.38 6.99
CA VAL A 301 3.41 1.95 6.67
C VAL A 301 2.48 1.28 7.67
N ASP A 302 1.40 0.69 7.17
CA ASP A 302 0.41 0.02 8.02
C ASP A 302 0.83 -1.41 8.37
N PHE A 303 1.44 -2.12 7.41
CA PHE A 303 1.88 -3.52 7.58
C PHE A 303 3.26 -3.74 7.02
N VAL A 304 4.10 -4.40 7.82
CA VAL A 304 5.45 -4.80 7.41
C VAL A 304 5.55 -6.32 7.36
N HIS A 305 5.93 -6.84 6.20
CA HIS A 305 6.13 -8.27 5.99
C HIS A 305 7.62 -8.60 6.04
N ALA A 306 8.06 -9.21 7.13
CA ALA A 306 9.44 -9.60 7.36
C ALA A 306 9.79 -10.89 6.58
N TRP A 307 9.97 -10.79 5.27
CA TRP A 307 10.35 -11.94 4.45
C TRP A 307 11.85 -12.23 4.55
N LEU A 308 12.17 -13.51 4.57
CA LEU A 308 13.54 -14.01 4.49
C LEU A 308 14.02 -14.03 3.04
N ALA A 309 15.22 -14.54 2.79
CA ALA A 309 15.79 -14.61 1.45
C ALA A 309 14.90 -15.42 0.48
N ASP A 310 14.74 -14.92 -0.75
CA ASP A 310 13.93 -15.54 -1.79
C ASP A 310 14.72 -16.64 -2.55
N SER A 311 14.85 -17.80 -1.92
CA SER A 311 15.50 -18.93 -2.57
C SER A 311 15.08 -20.26 -1.94
N ILE A 312 14.89 -21.26 -2.78
CA ILE A 312 14.53 -22.61 -2.34
C ILE A 312 15.69 -23.24 -1.59
N ASN A 313 15.40 -23.85 -0.42
CA ASN A 313 16.35 -24.64 0.37
C ASN A 313 17.66 -23.92 0.73
N ASN A 314 17.61 -22.60 0.94
CA ASN A 314 18.78 -21.80 1.30
C ASN A 314 19.00 -21.65 2.82
N ASN A 315 18.33 -22.47 3.63
CA ASN A 315 18.49 -22.47 5.09
C ASN A 315 19.93 -22.81 5.49
N CYS A 316 20.36 -22.23 6.63
CA CYS A 316 21.67 -22.44 7.17
C CYS A 316 21.86 -23.90 7.59
N GLU A 317 22.97 -24.53 7.14
CA GLU A 317 23.33 -25.92 7.40
C GLU A 317 24.29 -26.08 8.61
N CYS A 318 24.52 -25.03 9.40
CA CYS A 318 25.37 -25.17 10.59
C CYS A 318 24.67 -26.02 11.66
N GLU A 319 25.47 -26.65 12.51
CA GLU A 319 25.05 -27.59 13.55
C GLU A 319 23.93 -26.98 14.44
N GLU A 320 24.04 -25.71 14.82
CA GLU A 320 23.05 -25.04 15.66
C GLU A 320 21.73 -24.82 14.92
N CYS A 321 21.76 -24.41 13.64
CA CYS A 321 20.55 -24.24 12.84
C CYS A 321 19.83 -25.58 12.61
N GLN A 322 20.54 -26.68 12.52
CA GLN A 322 19.95 -28.01 12.32
C GLN A 322 19.18 -28.55 13.54
N LYS A 323 19.33 -27.92 14.72
CA LYS A 323 18.60 -28.33 15.94
C LYS A 323 17.10 -27.99 15.92
N LYS A 324 16.66 -27.16 14.98
CA LYS A 324 15.26 -26.70 14.83
C LYS A 324 14.88 -26.67 13.35
N LEU A 325 13.58 -26.71 13.08
CA LEU A 325 13.09 -26.51 11.73
C LEU A 325 13.28 -25.03 11.29
N PRO A 326 13.40 -24.75 9.99
CA PRO A 326 13.47 -23.39 9.47
C PRO A 326 12.30 -22.50 9.92
N SER A 327 11.09 -23.07 9.98
CA SER A 327 9.88 -22.41 10.50
C SER A 327 10.01 -22.00 11.97
N ASP A 328 10.65 -22.81 12.81
CA ASP A 328 10.84 -22.51 14.23
C ASP A 328 11.78 -21.30 14.39
N TRP A 329 12.86 -21.26 13.62
CA TRP A 329 13.75 -20.10 13.60
C TRP A 329 13.07 -18.82 13.13
N TYR A 330 12.17 -18.95 12.15
CA TYR A 330 11.40 -17.80 11.65
C TYR A 330 10.42 -17.27 12.72
N VAL A 331 9.72 -18.15 13.42
CA VAL A 331 8.84 -17.77 14.53
C VAL A 331 9.63 -17.11 15.67
N ILE A 332 10.80 -17.64 16.02
CA ILE A 332 11.69 -17.00 17.02
C ILE A 332 12.05 -15.57 16.60
N LEU A 333 12.43 -15.38 15.34
CA LEU A 333 12.75 -14.06 14.81
C LEU A 333 11.54 -13.09 14.87
N LEU A 334 10.35 -13.56 14.45
CA LEU A 334 9.13 -12.74 14.50
C LEU A 334 8.78 -12.35 15.94
N ASN A 335 8.92 -13.25 16.90
CA ASN A 335 8.70 -12.95 18.32
C ASN A 335 9.72 -11.93 18.86
N GLU A 336 10.98 -11.98 18.40
CA GLU A 336 12.01 -11.00 18.77
C GLU A 336 11.68 -9.61 18.19
N ILE A 337 11.15 -9.54 16.95
CA ILE A 337 10.69 -8.30 16.32
C ILE A 337 9.49 -7.74 17.08
N ASP A 338 8.48 -8.56 17.35
CA ASP A 338 7.28 -8.17 18.07
C ASP A 338 7.59 -7.64 19.47
N ALA A 339 8.44 -8.34 20.22
CA ALA A 339 8.88 -7.88 21.53
C ALA A 339 9.59 -6.52 21.47
N ALA A 340 10.49 -6.34 20.50
CA ALA A 340 11.22 -5.08 20.34
C ALA A 340 10.32 -3.90 19.92
N LEU A 341 9.25 -4.16 19.15
CA LEU A 341 8.25 -3.15 18.78
C LEU A 341 7.31 -2.83 19.95
N THR A 342 6.96 -3.82 20.76
CA THR A 342 6.07 -3.63 21.92
C THR A 342 6.74 -2.79 23.03
N GLU A 343 8.07 -2.83 23.14
CA GLU A 343 8.84 -2.03 24.11
C GLU A 343 8.93 -0.54 23.72
N LYS A 344 8.56 -0.16 22.50
CA LYS A 344 8.61 1.21 21.95
C LYS A 344 7.26 1.91 22.03
#